data_09eb6108df319058fa7fbe13d62206c2
#
_entry.id   09eb6108df319058fa7fbe13d62206c2
#
_cell.length_a   1.000
_cell.length_b   1.000
_cell.length_c   1.000
_cell.angle_alpha   90.00
_cell.angle_beta   90.00
_cell.angle_gamma   90.00
#
_symmetry.space_group_name_H-M   'P 1'
#
loop_
_entity.id
_entity.type
_entity.pdbx_description
1 polymer ?
#
loop_
_entity_poly.entity_id
_entity_poly.type
_entity_poly.pdbx_seq_one_letter_code
_entity_poly.pdbx_strand_id
1 'polypeptide(L)'
;MRIHRAVYNRAVEKDLTTNRNPFKHVYTGIHKTIKRAIPLKAIKQIKNLDLSLQLSLDLAREMFLLAFYSRGMSFIDMAFLKKKDLSNGLLSYRRRKTGQQLFIRWEKCMQEIVDKYDTDFYSPYLLPILKYPYDRSQYKNMLYRTNKSLKEIARMVGLSRP
;
A
#
# COMPACT_ATOMS: atom_id res chain seq x y z
N MET A 1 5.16 18.24 -19.58
CA MET A 1 5.63 19.63 -19.35
C MET A 1 6.65 19.79 -18.21
N ARG A 2 6.50 19.16 -17.02
CA ARG A 2 7.49 19.29 -15.93
C ARG A 2 8.90 18.85 -16.31
N ILE A 3 9.03 17.70 -16.99
CA ILE A 3 10.30 17.15 -17.43
C ILE A 3 11.00 18.13 -18.39
N HIS A 4 10.28 18.65 -19.37
CA HIS A 4 10.84 19.62 -20.33
C HIS A 4 11.31 20.90 -19.65
N ARG A 5 10.55 21.41 -18.66
CA ARG A 5 10.98 22.56 -17.86
C ARG A 5 12.26 22.27 -17.07
N ALA A 6 12.37 21.08 -16.47
CA ALA A 6 13.55 20.68 -15.73
C ALA A 6 14.80 20.58 -16.65
N VAL A 7 14.62 19.96 -17.82
CA VAL A 7 15.71 19.86 -18.81
C VAL A 7 16.14 21.24 -19.30
N TYR A 8 15.18 22.12 -19.63
CA TYR A 8 15.48 23.48 -20.08
C TYR A 8 16.21 24.29 -18.99
N ASN A 9 15.74 24.27 -17.73
CA ASN A 9 16.39 24.97 -16.64
C ASN A 9 17.84 24.46 -16.46
N ARG A 10 18.06 23.15 -16.56
CA ARG A 10 19.40 22.58 -16.46
C ARG A 10 20.30 22.99 -17.64
N ALA A 11 19.73 23.20 -18.84
CA ALA A 11 20.48 23.73 -19.98
C ALA A 11 20.89 25.19 -19.76
N VAL A 12 20.00 25.99 -19.16
CA VAL A 12 20.30 27.39 -18.76
C VAL A 12 21.38 27.41 -17.68
N GLU A 13 21.28 26.57 -16.63
CA GLU A 13 22.28 26.47 -15.57
C GLU A 13 23.68 26.08 -16.07
N LYS A 14 23.75 25.38 -17.19
CA LYS A 14 24.99 24.94 -17.85
C LYS A 14 25.46 25.90 -18.97
N ASP A 15 24.86 27.07 -19.07
CA ASP A 15 25.16 28.07 -20.13
C ASP A 15 25.01 27.53 -21.58
N LEU A 16 24.26 26.44 -21.76
CA LEU A 16 23.97 25.88 -23.08
C LEU A 16 22.91 26.67 -23.85
N THR A 17 22.14 27.51 -23.17
CA THR A 17 21.13 28.41 -23.75
C THR A 17 20.82 29.55 -22.80
N THR A 18 20.35 30.69 -23.36
CA THR A 18 19.88 31.83 -22.58
C THR A 18 18.47 31.63 -22.06
N ASN A 19 18.16 32.14 -20.88
CA ASN A 19 16.83 32.01 -20.29
C ASN A 19 15.80 32.89 -21.01
N ARG A 20 14.97 32.28 -21.86
CA ARG A 20 13.87 32.92 -22.59
C ARG A 20 12.50 32.68 -21.96
N ASN A 21 12.44 32.07 -20.75
CA ASN A 21 11.22 31.78 -20.00
C ASN A 21 10.09 31.10 -20.82
N PRO A 22 10.37 30.04 -21.63
CA PRO A 22 9.38 29.43 -22.51
C PRO A 22 8.20 28.81 -21.78
N PHE A 23 8.31 28.59 -20.49
CA PHE A 23 7.26 27.99 -19.64
C PHE A 23 6.51 29.03 -18.79
N LYS A 24 6.68 30.35 -19.04
CA LYS A 24 6.04 31.42 -18.24
C LYS A 24 4.52 31.25 -18.11
N HIS A 25 3.86 30.87 -19.18
CA HIS A 25 2.40 30.72 -19.26
C HIS A 25 1.93 29.26 -19.20
N VAL A 26 2.86 28.29 -18.96
CA VAL A 26 2.52 26.87 -18.87
C VAL A 26 2.31 26.50 -17.41
N TYR A 27 1.11 26.02 -17.08
CA TYR A 27 0.84 25.50 -15.76
C TYR A 27 1.63 24.19 -15.52
N THR A 28 2.57 24.24 -14.61
CA THR A 28 3.38 23.09 -14.20
C THR A 28 3.15 22.67 -12.74
N GLY A 29 2.14 23.24 -12.11
CA GLY A 29 1.75 22.94 -10.73
C GLY A 29 1.18 21.52 -10.55
N ILE A 30 0.98 21.15 -9.30
CA ILE A 30 0.27 19.91 -8.91
C ILE A 30 -1.19 20.31 -8.68
N HIS A 31 -2.13 19.71 -9.44
CA HIS A 31 -3.55 19.86 -9.12
C HIS A 31 -3.80 19.36 -7.70
N LYS A 32 -4.58 20.13 -6.92
CA LYS A 32 -5.03 19.65 -5.61
C LYS A 32 -5.92 18.42 -5.84
N THR A 33 -5.48 17.29 -5.32
CA THR A 33 -6.29 16.07 -5.32
C THR A 33 -7.23 16.09 -4.12
N ILE A 34 -8.47 15.68 -4.33
CA ILE A 34 -9.42 15.49 -3.24
C ILE A 34 -8.91 14.30 -2.40
N LYS A 35 -8.63 14.55 -1.12
CA LYS A 35 -8.25 13.49 -0.20
C LYS A 35 -9.47 12.64 0.12
N ARG A 36 -9.43 11.36 -0.24
CA ARG A 36 -10.50 10.39 -0.03
C ARG A 36 -10.24 9.61 1.26
N ALA A 37 -10.28 10.28 2.39
CA ALA A 37 -10.12 9.63 3.68
C ALA A 37 -11.40 8.87 4.04
N ILE A 38 -11.25 7.62 4.46
CA ILE A 38 -12.36 6.81 4.98
C ILE A 38 -12.58 7.19 6.44
N PRO A 39 -13.81 7.51 6.89
CA PRO A 39 -14.08 7.84 8.27
C PRO A 39 -13.87 6.63 9.19
N LEU A 40 -13.45 6.87 10.43
CA LEU A 40 -13.18 5.81 11.41
C LEU A 40 -14.40 4.92 11.67
N LYS A 41 -15.61 5.47 11.58
CA LYS A 41 -16.85 4.71 11.68
C LYS A 41 -16.92 3.60 10.64
N ALA A 42 -16.57 3.90 9.39
CA ALA A 42 -16.56 2.91 8.31
C ALA A 42 -15.47 1.85 8.51
N ILE A 43 -14.29 2.23 9.02
CA ILE A 43 -13.25 1.27 9.37
C ILE A 43 -13.73 0.28 10.44
N LYS A 44 -14.43 0.78 11.48
CA LYS A 44 -15.04 -0.07 12.52
C LYS A 44 -16.11 -1.00 11.93
N GLN A 45 -16.93 -0.52 11.00
CA GLN A 45 -17.92 -1.35 10.30
C GLN A 45 -17.24 -2.45 9.49
N ILE A 46 -16.21 -2.13 8.72
CA ILE A 46 -15.41 -3.11 7.95
C ILE A 46 -14.82 -4.17 8.87
N LYS A 47 -14.25 -3.76 10.01
CA LYS A 47 -13.67 -4.69 11.00
C LYS A 47 -14.71 -5.67 11.54
N ASN A 48 -15.94 -5.22 11.77
CA ASN A 48 -17.00 -6.00 12.42
C ASN A 48 -17.86 -6.81 11.44
N LEU A 49 -17.55 -6.80 10.13
CA LEU A 49 -18.25 -7.65 9.18
C LEU A 49 -17.98 -9.13 9.49
N ASP A 50 -19.05 -9.93 9.51
CA ASP A 50 -18.89 -11.38 9.50
C ASP A 50 -18.62 -11.88 8.08
N LEU A 51 -17.39 -12.28 7.84
CA LEU A 51 -16.90 -12.79 6.56
C LEU A 51 -16.38 -14.23 6.68
N SER A 52 -16.76 -14.93 7.76
CA SER A 52 -16.27 -16.29 8.07
C SER A 52 -16.47 -17.30 6.94
N LEU A 53 -17.55 -17.16 6.18
CA LEU A 53 -17.87 -18.03 5.03
C LEU A 53 -17.28 -17.54 3.71
N GLN A 54 -16.60 -16.39 3.68
CA GLN A 54 -16.11 -15.74 2.47
C GLN A 54 -14.60 -15.46 2.57
N LEU A 55 -13.79 -16.52 2.54
CA LEU A 55 -12.34 -16.46 2.78
C LEU A 55 -11.59 -15.38 1.97
N SER A 56 -12.02 -15.11 0.72
CA SER A 56 -11.38 -14.09 -0.11
C SER A 56 -11.69 -12.66 0.36
N LEU A 57 -12.89 -12.41 0.86
CA LEU A 57 -13.28 -11.12 1.44
C LEU A 57 -12.63 -10.96 2.81
N ASP A 58 -12.62 -12.02 3.61
CA ASP A 58 -11.99 -12.02 4.92
C ASP A 58 -10.50 -11.68 4.81
N LEU A 59 -9.76 -12.35 3.93
CA LEU A 59 -8.35 -12.04 3.69
C LEU A 59 -8.15 -10.58 3.23
N ALA A 60 -8.98 -10.09 2.32
CA ALA A 60 -8.87 -8.71 1.84
C ALA A 60 -9.15 -7.69 2.95
N ARG A 61 -10.13 -7.96 3.84
CA ARG A 61 -10.41 -7.16 5.03
C ARG A 61 -9.19 -7.11 5.94
N GLU A 62 -8.60 -8.25 6.25
CA GLU A 62 -7.44 -8.31 7.14
C GLU A 62 -6.22 -7.60 6.55
N MET A 63 -5.99 -7.71 5.24
CA MET A 63 -4.93 -6.93 4.57
C MET A 63 -5.20 -5.42 4.67
N PHE A 64 -6.45 -4.99 4.52
CA PHE A 64 -6.83 -3.58 4.69
C PHE A 64 -6.61 -3.11 6.14
N LEU A 65 -7.03 -3.90 7.13
CA LEU A 65 -6.86 -3.57 8.54
C LEU A 65 -5.37 -3.55 8.93
N LEU A 66 -4.57 -4.49 8.44
CA LEU A 66 -3.14 -4.49 8.66
C LEU A 66 -2.46 -3.25 8.05
N ALA A 67 -2.86 -2.85 6.84
CA ALA A 67 -2.39 -1.60 6.24
C ALA A 67 -2.75 -0.38 7.10
N PHE A 68 -3.94 -0.35 7.67
CA PHE A 68 -4.39 0.71 8.57
C PHE A 68 -3.57 0.73 9.87
N TYR A 69 -3.42 -0.40 10.56
CA TYR A 69 -2.65 -0.53 11.80
C TYR A 69 -1.16 -0.21 11.59
N SER A 70 -0.61 -0.58 10.44
CA SER A 70 0.77 -0.27 10.06
C SER A 70 0.97 1.13 9.46
N ARG A 71 0.08 2.08 9.75
CA ARG A 71 0.16 3.50 9.36
C ARG A 71 0.19 3.71 7.85
N GLY A 72 -0.56 2.93 7.10
CA GLY A 72 -0.68 3.05 5.65
C GLY A 72 0.42 2.34 4.88
N MET A 73 0.83 1.16 5.34
CA MET A 73 1.73 0.30 4.59
C MET A 73 1.14 -0.03 3.22
N SER A 74 1.94 0.05 2.17
CA SER A 74 1.47 -0.27 0.83
C SER A 74 1.33 -1.79 0.64
N PHE A 75 0.42 -2.21 -0.26
CA PHE A 75 0.21 -3.63 -0.54
C PHE A 75 1.50 -4.33 -1.02
N ILE A 76 2.33 -3.63 -1.80
CA ILE A 76 3.61 -4.20 -2.24
C ILE A 76 4.58 -4.40 -1.07
N ASP A 77 4.59 -3.48 -0.09
CA ASP A 77 5.44 -3.63 1.09
C ASP A 77 4.95 -4.81 1.93
N MET A 78 3.62 -4.94 2.17
CA MET A 78 3.02 -6.09 2.86
C MET A 78 3.34 -7.43 2.17
N ALA A 79 3.23 -7.49 0.83
CA ALA A 79 3.45 -8.70 0.07
C ALA A 79 4.87 -9.26 0.23
N PHE A 80 5.85 -8.40 0.46
CA PHE A 80 7.25 -8.79 0.58
C PHE A 80 7.80 -8.73 2.00
N LEU A 81 6.96 -8.51 3.02
CA LEU A 81 7.36 -8.65 4.40
C LEU A 81 7.82 -10.08 4.68
N LYS A 82 8.94 -10.20 5.37
CA LYS A 82 9.50 -11.49 5.78
C LYS A 82 9.30 -11.71 7.28
N LYS A 83 9.21 -12.96 7.71
CA LYS A 83 9.14 -13.33 9.13
C LYS A 83 10.30 -12.73 9.93
N LYS A 84 11.50 -12.65 9.34
CA LYS A 84 12.68 -12.04 9.96
C LYS A 84 12.62 -10.52 10.13
N ASP A 85 11.72 -9.83 9.44
CA ASP A 85 11.56 -8.38 9.54
C ASP A 85 10.81 -7.98 10.83
N LEU A 86 10.19 -8.97 11.49
CA LEU A 86 9.52 -8.82 12.79
C LEU A 86 10.39 -9.43 13.88
N SER A 87 10.86 -8.60 14.81
CA SER A 87 11.69 -9.04 15.95
C SER A 87 11.39 -8.19 17.17
N ASN A 88 11.28 -8.82 18.34
CA ASN A 88 11.11 -8.15 19.64
C ASN A 88 9.96 -7.12 19.67
N GLY A 89 8.83 -7.44 19.02
CA GLY A 89 7.69 -6.53 18.96
C GLY A 89 7.89 -5.29 18.10
N LEU A 90 8.89 -5.31 17.23
CA LEU A 90 9.18 -4.24 16.28
C LEU A 90 9.26 -4.81 14.87
N LEU A 91 8.46 -4.25 13.96
CA LEU A 91 8.55 -4.51 12.53
C LEU A 91 9.50 -3.49 11.89
N SER A 92 10.55 -3.98 11.24
CA SER A 92 11.56 -3.15 10.57
C SER A 92 11.62 -3.51 9.09
N TYR A 93 11.23 -2.61 8.21
CA TYR A 93 11.26 -2.87 6.77
C TYR A 93 11.65 -1.63 5.96
N ARG A 94 12.18 -1.86 4.77
CA ARG A 94 12.52 -0.78 3.83
C ARG A 94 11.39 -0.60 2.81
N ARG A 95 10.80 0.61 2.80
CA ARG A 95 9.72 0.97 1.87
C ARG A 95 10.19 0.87 0.42
N ARG A 96 9.54 0.06 -0.39
CA ARG A 96 9.94 -0.19 -1.78
C ARG A 96 9.87 1.04 -2.68
N LYS A 97 8.90 1.93 -2.45
CA LYS A 97 8.72 3.14 -3.26
C LYS A 97 9.79 4.20 -3.04
N THR A 98 10.27 4.36 -1.83
CA THR A 98 11.17 5.48 -1.43
C THR A 98 12.53 5.02 -0.92
N GLY A 99 12.71 3.73 -0.66
CA GLY A 99 13.91 3.21 -0.02
C GLY A 99 14.08 3.58 1.46
N GLN A 100 13.11 4.25 2.05
CA GLN A 100 13.15 4.68 3.45
C GLN A 100 13.01 3.48 4.38
N GLN A 101 13.86 3.39 5.41
CA GLN A 101 13.71 2.42 6.49
C GLN A 101 12.61 2.91 7.44
N LEU A 102 11.67 2.02 7.75
CA LEU A 102 10.55 2.28 8.64
C LEU A 102 10.56 1.27 9.79
N PHE A 103 10.17 1.77 10.97
CA PHE A 103 10.02 1.00 12.19
C PHE A 103 8.61 1.17 12.71
N ILE A 104 7.91 0.06 12.91
CA ILE A 104 6.52 0.04 13.36
C ILE A 104 6.45 -0.86 14.60
N ARG A 105 5.95 -0.31 15.70
CA ARG A 105 5.64 -1.10 16.88
C ARG A 105 4.57 -2.13 16.50
N TRP A 106 4.86 -3.39 16.81
CA TRP A 106 3.95 -4.49 16.52
C TRP A 106 2.91 -4.62 17.62
N GLU A 107 1.66 -4.50 17.25
CA GLU A 107 0.53 -4.54 18.17
C GLU A 107 -0.18 -5.90 18.13
N LYS A 108 -0.88 -6.25 19.20
CA LYS A 108 -1.60 -7.53 19.32
C LYS A 108 -2.58 -7.76 18.16
N CYS A 109 -3.30 -6.72 17.75
CA CYS A 109 -4.25 -6.82 16.62
C CYS A 109 -3.58 -7.14 15.27
N MET A 110 -2.32 -6.78 15.08
CA MET A 110 -1.54 -7.18 13.89
C MET A 110 -1.10 -8.63 13.98
N GLN A 111 -0.72 -9.08 15.20
CA GLN A 111 -0.34 -10.47 15.43
C GLN A 111 -1.53 -11.42 15.19
N GLU A 112 -2.70 -11.07 15.70
CA GLU A 112 -3.93 -11.86 15.48
C GLU A 112 -4.23 -12.06 13.98
N ILE A 113 -3.96 -11.04 13.15
CA ILE A 113 -4.12 -11.15 11.69
C ILE A 113 -3.09 -12.12 11.10
N VAL A 114 -1.83 -12.03 11.52
CA VAL A 114 -0.78 -12.91 11.00
C VAL A 114 -1.04 -14.35 11.42
N ASP A 115 -1.34 -14.58 12.70
CA ASP A 115 -1.58 -15.93 13.26
C ASP A 115 -2.75 -16.63 12.55
N LYS A 116 -3.76 -15.88 12.16
CA LYS A 116 -4.93 -16.40 11.40
C LYS A 116 -4.54 -17.05 10.07
N TYR A 117 -3.45 -16.60 9.46
CA TYR A 117 -3.03 -17.02 8.11
C TYR A 117 -1.63 -17.65 8.07
N ASP A 118 -0.97 -17.84 9.20
CA ASP A 118 0.36 -18.48 9.23
C ASP A 118 0.23 -20.01 9.08
N THR A 119 -0.04 -20.44 7.86
CA THR A 119 -0.23 -21.85 7.52
C THR A 119 0.98 -22.50 6.85
N ASP A 120 1.96 -21.71 6.39
CA ASP A 120 3.13 -22.20 5.68
C ASP A 120 4.42 -21.90 6.45
N PHE A 121 4.88 -22.91 7.19
CA PHE A 121 6.12 -22.82 7.97
C PHE A 121 7.36 -22.59 7.11
N TYR A 122 7.38 -23.09 5.89
CA TYR A 122 8.53 -22.98 4.98
C TYR A 122 8.56 -21.65 4.22
N SER A 123 7.46 -20.90 4.18
CA SER A 123 7.42 -19.61 3.54
C SER A 123 8.26 -18.58 4.32
N PRO A 124 9.17 -17.85 3.66
CA PRO A 124 9.90 -16.75 4.30
C PRO A 124 9.02 -15.51 4.52
N TYR A 125 7.84 -15.46 3.88
CA TYR A 125 6.94 -14.32 3.94
C TYR A 125 6.09 -14.33 5.21
N LEU A 126 5.81 -13.14 5.75
CA LEU A 126 4.98 -12.96 6.93
C LEU A 126 3.49 -13.16 6.64
N LEU A 127 3.06 -12.89 5.41
CA LEU A 127 1.66 -12.92 4.99
C LEU A 127 1.47 -13.85 3.79
N PRO A 128 0.31 -14.49 3.63
CA PRO A 128 0.03 -15.45 2.55
C PRO A 128 -0.28 -14.77 1.20
N ILE A 129 0.36 -13.65 0.91
CA ILE A 129 0.20 -12.90 -0.35
C ILE A 129 1.03 -13.52 -1.46
N LEU A 130 2.24 -13.95 -1.13
CA LEU A 130 3.17 -14.60 -2.05
C LEU A 130 3.49 -16.01 -1.56
N LYS A 131 3.61 -16.92 -2.51
CA LYS A 131 4.15 -18.26 -2.28
C LYS A 131 5.65 -18.29 -2.60
N TYR A 132 6.37 -19.21 -1.99
CA TYR A 132 7.78 -19.45 -2.31
C TYR A 132 7.90 -20.71 -3.18
N PRO A 133 8.65 -20.68 -4.28
CA PRO A 133 9.39 -19.55 -4.86
C PRO A 133 8.45 -18.47 -5.45
N TYR A 134 8.93 -17.21 -5.41
CA TYR A 134 8.17 -16.05 -5.89
C TYR A 134 8.08 -16.00 -7.42
N ASP A 135 6.86 -15.78 -7.92
CA ASP A 135 6.60 -15.38 -9.31
C ASP A 135 5.87 -14.04 -9.38
N ARG A 136 6.23 -13.23 -10.36
CA ARG A 136 5.65 -11.88 -10.56
C ARG A 136 4.13 -11.92 -10.81
N SER A 137 3.63 -12.98 -11.41
CA SER A 137 2.19 -13.15 -11.68
C SER A 137 1.39 -13.29 -10.38
N GLN A 138 1.94 -13.96 -9.36
CA GLN A 138 1.31 -14.13 -8.04
C GLN A 138 0.95 -12.77 -7.42
N TYR A 139 1.91 -11.82 -7.39
CA TYR A 139 1.67 -10.49 -6.87
C TYR A 139 0.54 -9.77 -7.61
N LYS A 140 0.58 -9.77 -8.95
CA LYS A 140 -0.45 -9.10 -9.76
C LYS A 140 -1.84 -9.70 -9.54
N ASN A 141 -1.92 -11.02 -9.48
CA ASN A 141 -3.17 -11.75 -9.25
C ASN A 141 -3.74 -11.45 -7.85
N MET A 142 -2.89 -11.48 -6.82
CA MET A 142 -3.31 -11.17 -5.46
C MET A 142 -3.75 -9.71 -5.31
N LEU A 143 -3.02 -8.76 -5.88
CA LEU A 143 -3.40 -7.36 -5.91
C LEU A 143 -4.77 -7.15 -6.58
N TYR A 144 -5.00 -7.79 -7.73
CA TYR A 144 -6.29 -7.73 -8.43
C TYR A 144 -7.42 -8.30 -7.58
N ARG A 145 -7.24 -9.50 -7.01
CA ARG A 145 -8.24 -10.17 -6.16
C ARG A 145 -8.56 -9.34 -4.92
N THR A 146 -7.53 -8.86 -4.22
CA THR A 146 -7.70 -8.02 -3.02
C THR A 146 -8.47 -6.75 -3.35
N ASN A 147 -8.12 -6.04 -4.44
CA ASN A 147 -8.84 -4.85 -4.85
C ASN A 147 -10.31 -5.14 -5.22
N LYS A 148 -10.59 -6.27 -5.88
CA LYS A 148 -11.96 -6.70 -6.20
C LYS A 148 -12.75 -6.93 -4.91
N SER A 149 -12.20 -7.69 -3.97
CA SER A 149 -12.82 -7.99 -2.67
C SER A 149 -13.04 -6.73 -1.83
N LEU A 150 -12.08 -5.79 -1.79
CA LEU A 150 -12.25 -4.52 -1.08
C LEU A 150 -13.36 -3.64 -1.67
N LYS A 151 -13.58 -3.67 -2.98
CA LYS A 151 -14.73 -2.98 -3.59
C LYS A 151 -16.06 -3.58 -3.16
N GLU A 152 -16.13 -4.89 -2.98
CA GLU A 152 -17.32 -5.58 -2.50
C GLU A 152 -17.57 -5.26 -1.02
N ILE A 153 -16.56 -5.33 -0.17
CA ILE A 153 -16.63 -4.90 1.23
C ILE A 153 -17.09 -3.45 1.33
N ALA A 154 -16.58 -2.55 0.50
CA ALA A 154 -16.99 -1.16 0.48
C ALA A 154 -18.50 -0.99 0.19
N ARG A 155 -19.06 -1.81 -0.73
CA ARG A 155 -20.50 -1.82 -1.00
C ARG A 155 -21.31 -2.29 0.20
N MET A 156 -20.85 -3.38 0.89
CA MET A 156 -21.52 -3.92 2.07
C MET A 156 -21.64 -2.90 3.20
N VAL A 157 -20.65 -2.01 3.37
CA VAL A 157 -20.68 -0.95 4.39
C VAL A 157 -21.21 0.39 3.87
N GLY A 158 -21.79 0.42 2.68
CA GLY A 158 -22.41 1.62 2.13
C GLY A 158 -21.42 2.74 1.73
N LEU A 159 -20.16 2.41 1.52
CA LEU A 159 -19.19 3.36 0.99
C LEU A 159 -19.48 3.56 -0.50
N SER A 160 -20.08 4.71 -0.84
CA SER A 160 -20.23 5.12 -2.23
C SER A 160 -18.85 5.30 -2.88
N ARG A 161 -18.72 4.88 -4.14
CA ARG A 161 -17.52 5.21 -4.92
C ARG A 161 -17.36 6.72 -4.97
N PRO A 162 -16.18 7.24 -4.72
CA PRO A 162 -15.86 8.59 -5.11
C PRO A 162 -15.72 8.68 -6.63
#